data_d297fcfffdeab601dbfc19c837de314a
#
_entry.id   d297fcfffdeab601dbfc19c837de314a
#
_cell.length_a   1.000
_cell.length_b   1.000
_cell.length_c   1.000
_cell.angle_alpha   90.00
_cell.angle_beta   90.00
_cell.angle_gamma   90.00
#
_symmetry.space_group_name_H-M   'P 1'
#
loop_
_entity.id
_entity.type
_entity.pdbx_description
1 polymer ?
#
loop_
_entity_poly.entity_id
_entity_poly.type
_entity_poly.pdbx_seq_one_letter_code
_entity_poly.pdbx_strand_id
1 'polypeptide(L)'
;GLEAAGYIRIARALSEQKSPLIIAVSSARTETDKIPYSVKTASYLACAFGSLGKRTAIIECNSKKPSLGSFFKKTGKGGLSDIAAGSCTIPESVVLNARRGVDIYAETKANPMPASVFSTPFYSEFLQFMSTVYDVMILTAPLARDDEWKYIARGCDAIIIASADGRETDPISAAEILK
;
A
#
# COMPACT_ATOMS: atom_id res chain seq x y z
N GLY A 1 -5.22 8.89 -20.52
CA GLY A 1 -3.89 8.94 -21.10
C GLY A 1 -3.23 7.58 -21.15
N LEU A 2 -2.07 7.47 -21.81
CA LEU A 2 -1.30 6.23 -21.96
C LEU A 2 -0.92 5.59 -20.62
N GLU A 3 -0.65 6.38 -19.58
CA GLU A 3 -0.38 5.89 -18.24
C GLU A 3 -1.58 5.14 -17.63
N ALA A 4 -2.78 5.69 -17.74
CA ALA A 4 -3.98 5.05 -17.22
C ALA A 4 -4.23 3.67 -17.87
N ALA A 5 -4.00 3.54 -19.18
CA ALA A 5 -4.12 2.27 -19.89
C ALA A 5 -3.10 1.22 -19.38
N GLY A 6 -1.89 1.65 -19.02
CA GLY A 6 -0.87 0.79 -18.42
C GLY A 6 -1.32 0.21 -17.09
N TYR A 7 -1.83 1.03 -16.18
CA TYR A 7 -2.34 0.56 -14.89
C TYR A 7 -3.53 -0.37 -15.01
N ILE A 8 -4.45 -0.13 -15.95
CA ILE A 8 -5.59 -1.02 -16.22
C ILE A 8 -5.11 -2.40 -16.71
N ARG A 9 -4.08 -2.46 -17.56
CA ARG A 9 -3.52 -3.75 -18.01
C ARG A 9 -2.91 -4.53 -16.85
N ILE A 10 -2.15 -3.87 -15.99
CA ILE A 10 -1.56 -4.49 -14.80
C ILE A 10 -2.67 -4.98 -13.86
N ALA A 11 -3.67 -4.15 -13.59
CA ALA A 11 -4.79 -4.52 -12.73
C ALA A 11 -5.56 -5.73 -13.26
N ARG A 12 -5.82 -5.81 -14.57
CA ARG A 12 -6.46 -6.98 -15.20
C ARG A 12 -5.62 -8.24 -15.03
N ALA A 13 -4.33 -8.17 -15.39
CA ALA A 13 -3.44 -9.33 -15.30
C ALA A 13 -3.34 -9.87 -13.86
N LEU A 14 -3.25 -9.00 -12.87
CA LEU A 14 -3.20 -9.39 -11.46
C LEU A 14 -4.56 -9.92 -10.96
N SER A 15 -5.67 -9.37 -11.42
CA SER A 15 -7.03 -9.83 -11.05
C SER A 15 -7.35 -11.26 -11.46
N GLU A 16 -6.67 -11.76 -12.50
CA GLU A 16 -6.85 -13.13 -12.99
C GLU A 16 -6.12 -14.18 -12.13
N GLN A 17 -5.16 -13.73 -11.32
CA GLN A 17 -4.31 -14.65 -10.55
C GLN A 17 -4.97 -15.11 -9.24
N LYS A 18 -5.56 -14.19 -8.49
CA LYS A 18 -6.08 -14.46 -7.14
C LYS A 18 -7.07 -13.39 -6.67
N SER A 19 -7.99 -13.80 -5.79
CA SER A 19 -8.82 -12.90 -4.99
C SER A 19 -9.05 -13.53 -3.60
N PRO A 20 -8.89 -12.81 -2.48
CA PRO A 20 -8.36 -11.45 -2.37
C PRO A 20 -6.87 -11.35 -2.77
N LEU A 21 -6.46 -10.19 -3.24
CA LEU A 21 -5.11 -9.90 -3.70
C LEU A 21 -4.46 -8.84 -2.82
N ILE A 22 -3.25 -9.10 -2.33
CA ILE A 22 -2.47 -8.15 -1.50
C ILE A 22 -1.20 -7.78 -2.26
N ILE A 23 -1.02 -6.49 -2.55
CA ILE A 23 0.08 -5.95 -3.34
C ILE A 23 0.84 -4.92 -2.50
N ALA A 24 2.14 -5.10 -2.32
CA ALA A 24 3.00 -4.05 -1.78
C ALA A 24 3.56 -3.19 -2.92
N VAL A 25 3.56 -1.88 -2.73
CA VAL A 25 4.20 -0.92 -3.64
C VAL A 25 5.25 -0.14 -2.85
N SER A 26 6.50 -0.29 -3.23
CA SER A 26 7.66 0.39 -2.64
C SER A 26 8.38 1.22 -3.68
N SER A 27 9.24 2.14 -3.24
CA SER A 27 10.15 2.89 -4.12
C SER A 27 11.51 2.20 -4.21
N ALA A 28 12.14 2.30 -5.39
CA ALA A 28 13.47 1.73 -5.62
C ALA A 28 14.57 2.43 -4.80
N ARG A 29 14.38 3.70 -4.47
CA ARG A 29 15.34 4.55 -3.73
C ARG A 29 14.61 5.54 -2.83
N THR A 30 15.40 6.15 -1.92
CA THR A 30 14.93 7.31 -1.15
C THR A 30 14.55 8.44 -2.11
N GLU A 31 13.36 8.96 -1.95
CA GLU A 31 12.82 10.06 -2.73
C GLU A 31 12.79 11.33 -1.88
N THR A 32 13.09 12.45 -2.52
CA THR A 32 13.02 13.79 -1.90
C THR A 32 11.66 14.45 -2.11
N ASP A 33 10.85 13.89 -3.01
CA ASP A 33 9.52 14.40 -3.32
C ASP A 33 8.60 14.31 -2.09
N LYS A 34 7.75 15.32 -1.93
CA LYS A 34 6.73 15.34 -0.86
C LYS A 34 5.78 14.15 -0.94
N ILE A 35 5.46 13.70 -2.15
CA ILE A 35 4.64 12.50 -2.41
C ILE A 35 5.50 11.51 -3.17
N PRO A 36 5.87 10.38 -2.53
CA PRO A 36 6.69 9.34 -3.15
C PRO A 36 6.04 8.72 -4.39
N TYR A 37 6.86 8.23 -5.32
CA TYR A 37 6.38 7.49 -6.49
C TYR A 37 5.60 6.23 -6.13
N SER A 38 5.98 5.55 -5.04
CA SER A 38 5.24 4.40 -4.51
C SER A 38 3.78 4.76 -4.18
N VAL A 39 3.54 5.93 -3.57
CA VAL A 39 2.19 6.41 -3.26
C VAL A 39 1.41 6.78 -4.51
N LYS A 40 2.04 7.46 -5.48
CA LYS A 40 1.42 7.79 -6.78
C LYS A 40 1.05 6.50 -7.51
N THR A 41 1.99 5.57 -7.64
CA THR A 41 1.79 4.27 -8.31
C THR A 41 0.68 3.46 -7.64
N ALA A 42 0.71 3.32 -6.32
CA ALA A 42 -0.32 2.63 -5.55
C ALA A 42 -1.71 3.24 -5.78
N SER A 43 -1.78 4.58 -5.79
CA SER A 43 -3.04 5.31 -5.98
C SER A 43 -3.62 5.13 -7.38
N TYR A 44 -2.80 5.20 -8.41
CA TYR A 44 -3.26 4.97 -9.79
C TYR A 44 -3.65 3.52 -10.04
N LEU A 45 -2.89 2.58 -9.48
CA LEU A 45 -3.21 1.15 -9.57
C LEU A 45 -4.53 0.84 -8.86
N ALA A 46 -4.75 1.41 -7.66
CA ALA A 46 -6.01 1.26 -6.93
C ALA A 46 -7.20 1.79 -7.74
N CYS A 47 -7.06 2.95 -8.37
CA CYS A 47 -8.09 3.51 -9.25
C CYS A 47 -8.37 2.59 -10.44
N ALA A 48 -7.35 1.94 -11.00
CA ALA A 48 -7.53 0.97 -12.07
C ALA A 48 -8.34 -0.25 -11.60
N PHE A 49 -8.03 -0.84 -10.44
CA PHE A 49 -8.83 -1.91 -9.86
C PHE A 49 -10.26 -1.48 -9.55
N GLY A 50 -10.44 -0.29 -8.96
CA GLY A 50 -11.77 0.28 -8.70
C GLY A 50 -12.58 0.45 -9.99
N SER A 51 -11.96 0.87 -11.09
CA SER A 51 -12.61 0.99 -12.41
C SER A 51 -13.04 -0.37 -13.00
N LEU A 52 -12.38 -1.45 -12.58
CA LEU A 52 -12.73 -2.83 -12.92
C LEU A 52 -13.80 -3.41 -11.97
N GLY A 53 -14.38 -2.61 -11.09
CA GLY A 53 -15.41 -3.04 -10.15
C GLY A 53 -14.89 -3.80 -8.92
N LYS A 54 -13.57 -3.79 -8.67
CA LYS A 54 -12.99 -4.42 -7.48
C LYS A 54 -13.12 -3.51 -6.27
N ARG A 55 -13.57 -4.05 -5.12
CA ARG A 55 -13.52 -3.37 -3.83
C ARG A 55 -12.06 -3.24 -3.42
N THR A 56 -11.53 -2.03 -3.45
CA THR A 56 -10.09 -1.78 -3.32
C THR A 56 -9.80 -0.88 -2.14
N ALA A 57 -8.80 -1.23 -1.34
CA ALA A 57 -8.26 -0.38 -0.28
C ALA A 57 -6.79 -0.07 -0.54
N ILE A 58 -6.36 1.14 -0.18
CA ILE A 58 -4.95 1.48 -0.01
C ILE A 58 -4.69 1.61 1.48
N ILE A 59 -3.68 0.90 1.97
CA ILE A 59 -3.27 0.90 3.37
C ILE A 59 -1.86 1.44 3.46
N GLU A 60 -1.67 2.51 4.24
CA GLU A 60 -0.35 3.10 4.42
C GLU A 60 0.47 2.30 5.42
N CYS A 61 1.52 1.65 4.92
CA CYS A 61 2.48 0.90 5.72
C CYS A 61 3.84 1.61 5.85
N ASN A 62 4.06 2.73 5.16
CA ASN A 62 5.22 3.58 5.36
C ASN A 62 4.98 4.55 6.52
N SER A 63 4.86 4.02 7.72
CA SER A 63 4.46 4.79 8.90
C SER A 63 5.51 5.80 9.38
N LYS A 64 6.79 5.65 9.01
CA LYS A 64 7.85 6.63 9.34
C LYS A 64 7.68 7.95 8.59
N LYS A 65 7.18 7.88 7.35
CA LYS A 65 7.00 9.04 6.46
C LYS A 65 5.63 8.98 5.79
N PRO A 66 4.55 9.20 6.54
CA PRO A 66 3.20 9.12 5.99
C PRO A 66 2.97 10.20 4.93
N SER A 67 2.34 9.84 3.84
CA SER A 67 2.09 10.72 2.69
C SER A 67 0.79 10.44 1.94
N LEU A 68 0.14 9.30 2.23
CA LEU A 68 -1.11 8.91 1.58
C LEU A 68 -2.23 9.93 1.84
N GLY A 69 -2.39 10.36 3.08
CA GLY A 69 -3.36 11.39 3.46
C GLY A 69 -3.11 12.71 2.75
N SER A 70 -1.83 13.10 2.57
CA SER A 70 -1.45 14.30 1.82
C SER A 70 -1.79 14.19 0.33
N PHE A 71 -1.62 13.02 -0.26
CA PHE A 71 -1.95 12.77 -1.67
C PHE A 71 -3.47 12.88 -1.92
N PHE A 72 -4.28 12.27 -1.07
CA PHE A 72 -5.74 12.30 -1.21
C PHE A 72 -6.39 13.55 -0.60
N LYS A 73 -5.63 14.33 0.19
CA LYS A 73 -6.12 15.46 1.01
C LYS A 73 -7.27 15.03 1.95
N LYS A 74 -7.16 13.81 2.48
CA LYS A 74 -8.16 13.17 3.36
C LYS A 74 -7.46 12.21 4.29
N THR A 75 -7.90 12.18 5.55
CA THR A 75 -7.50 11.18 6.55
C THR A 75 -8.71 10.76 7.37
N GLY A 76 -8.68 9.55 7.90
CA GLY A 76 -9.55 9.13 8.98
C GLY A 76 -9.09 9.70 10.33
N LYS A 77 -9.56 9.12 11.42
CA LYS A 77 -9.19 9.51 12.79
C LYS A 77 -7.76 9.09 13.16
N GLY A 78 -7.30 7.98 12.60
CA GLY A 78 -5.95 7.45 12.77
C GLY A 78 -5.63 6.46 11.66
N GLY A 79 -4.39 5.97 11.62
CA GLY A 79 -3.93 4.97 10.67
C GLY A 79 -3.72 3.59 11.30
N LEU A 80 -2.96 2.74 10.61
CA LEU A 80 -2.66 1.37 11.04
C LEU A 80 -1.96 1.35 12.40
N SER A 81 -1.08 2.31 12.65
CA SER A 81 -0.37 2.44 13.94
C SER A 81 -1.34 2.73 15.08
N ASP A 82 -2.35 3.56 14.86
CA ASP A 82 -3.36 3.90 15.88
C ASP A 82 -4.33 2.72 16.12
N ILE A 83 -4.67 1.97 15.08
CA ILE A 83 -5.47 0.74 15.21
C ILE A 83 -4.70 -0.30 16.03
N ALA A 84 -3.42 -0.51 15.73
CA ALA A 84 -2.57 -1.43 16.49
C ALA A 84 -2.42 -1.05 17.96
N ALA A 85 -2.38 0.25 18.25
CA ALA A 85 -2.33 0.77 19.63
C ALA A 85 -3.70 0.77 20.35
N GLY A 86 -4.79 0.44 19.65
CA GLY A 86 -6.14 0.47 20.22
C GLY A 86 -6.71 1.88 20.42
N SER A 87 -6.07 2.91 19.87
CA SER A 87 -6.53 4.32 19.96
C SER A 87 -7.49 4.72 18.84
N CYS A 88 -7.65 3.87 17.84
CA CYS A 88 -8.55 4.05 16.71
C CYS A 88 -9.11 2.70 16.28
N THR A 89 -10.37 2.67 15.87
CA THR A 89 -10.98 1.47 15.27
C THR A 89 -10.85 1.49 13.76
N ILE A 90 -10.99 0.32 13.11
CA ILE A 90 -10.97 0.23 11.65
C ILE A 90 -12.02 1.14 10.99
N PRO A 91 -13.30 1.18 11.45
CA PRO A 91 -14.30 2.11 10.90
C PRO A 91 -13.98 3.59 11.09
N GLU A 92 -13.24 3.96 12.13
CA GLU A 92 -12.82 5.35 12.36
C GLU A 92 -11.60 5.75 11.52
N SER A 93 -10.80 4.77 11.12
CA SER A 93 -9.58 4.95 10.32
C SER A 93 -9.88 5.16 8.83
N VAL A 94 -10.90 4.50 8.30
CA VAL A 94 -11.18 4.47 6.88
C VAL A 94 -11.73 5.80 6.36
N VAL A 95 -11.24 6.20 5.19
CA VAL A 95 -11.91 7.19 4.32
C VAL A 95 -12.54 6.44 3.16
N LEU A 96 -13.85 6.27 3.23
CA LEU A 96 -14.62 5.58 2.18
C LEU A 96 -14.66 6.41 0.90
N ASN A 97 -14.51 5.74 -0.25
CA ASN A 97 -14.58 6.37 -1.57
C ASN A 97 -13.68 7.63 -1.68
N ALA A 98 -12.46 7.56 -1.17
CA ALA A 98 -11.47 8.63 -1.35
C ALA A 98 -11.27 8.95 -2.84
N ARG A 99 -11.40 7.94 -3.68
CA ARG A 99 -11.71 7.95 -5.12
C ARG A 99 -12.77 6.88 -5.38
N ARG A 100 -13.44 6.96 -6.54
CA ARG A 100 -14.49 5.99 -6.90
C ARG A 100 -13.98 4.56 -6.80
N GLY A 101 -14.58 3.77 -5.91
CA GLY A 101 -14.24 2.36 -5.69
C GLY A 101 -12.95 2.13 -4.90
N VAL A 102 -12.38 3.19 -4.28
CA VAL A 102 -11.13 3.11 -3.52
C VAL A 102 -11.30 3.74 -2.15
N ASP A 103 -11.10 2.93 -1.11
CA ASP A 103 -11.01 3.36 0.27
C ASP A 103 -9.55 3.53 0.68
N ILE A 104 -9.26 4.40 1.63
CA ILE A 104 -7.90 4.59 2.13
C ILE A 104 -7.83 4.49 3.67
N TYR A 105 -6.71 3.96 4.13
CA TYR A 105 -6.29 3.90 5.53
C TYR A 105 -4.95 4.61 5.63
N ALA A 106 -4.98 5.91 5.91
CA ALA A 106 -3.79 6.76 5.94
C ALA A 106 -3.32 6.98 7.38
N GLU A 107 -2.00 6.93 7.59
CA GLU A 107 -1.40 7.37 8.84
C GLU A 107 -1.60 8.88 9.03
N THR A 108 -1.98 9.30 10.22
CA THR A 108 -2.21 10.72 10.54
C THR A 108 -0.97 11.38 11.15
N LYS A 109 -0.06 10.57 11.67
CA LYS A 109 1.20 11.01 12.27
C LYS A 109 2.30 9.97 12.02
N ALA A 110 3.55 10.43 12.01
CA ALA A 110 4.69 9.53 11.87
C ALA A 110 4.82 8.60 13.09
N ASN A 111 5.06 7.31 12.82
CA ASN A 111 5.46 6.34 13.84
C ASN A 111 6.96 6.05 13.69
N PRO A 112 7.79 6.43 14.65
CA PRO A 112 9.24 6.19 14.57
C PRO A 112 9.63 4.72 14.78
N MET A 113 8.72 3.89 15.30
CA MET A 113 8.96 2.48 15.63
C MET A 113 7.94 1.55 14.97
N PRO A 114 7.83 1.53 13.63
CA PRO A 114 6.80 0.75 12.93
C PRO A 114 6.96 -0.76 13.10
N ALA A 115 8.16 -1.26 13.42
CA ALA A 115 8.37 -2.67 13.71
C ALA A 115 7.44 -3.19 14.83
N SER A 116 7.05 -2.34 15.79
CA SER A 116 6.08 -2.70 16.83
C SER A 116 4.68 -3.03 16.29
N VAL A 117 4.36 -2.59 15.09
CA VAL A 117 3.10 -2.91 14.41
C VAL A 117 3.25 -4.17 13.56
N PHE A 118 4.26 -4.20 12.69
CA PHE A 118 4.38 -5.21 11.64
C PHE A 118 4.95 -6.55 12.11
N SER A 119 5.74 -6.57 13.21
CA SER A 119 6.32 -7.79 13.78
C SER A 119 5.39 -8.53 14.73
N THR A 120 4.21 -8.01 15.00
CA THR A 120 3.22 -8.58 15.93
C THR A 120 2.14 -9.36 15.20
N PRO A 121 1.38 -10.27 15.89
CA PRO A 121 0.25 -10.96 15.31
C PRO A 121 -0.84 -10.03 14.76
N PHE A 122 -0.96 -8.83 15.31
CA PHE A 122 -1.93 -7.81 14.87
C PHE A 122 -1.91 -7.60 13.36
N TYR A 123 -0.73 -7.46 12.75
CA TYR A 123 -0.63 -7.14 11.33
C TYR A 123 -1.21 -8.26 10.44
N SER A 124 -0.89 -9.52 10.75
CA SER A 124 -1.43 -10.65 9.99
C SER A 124 -2.94 -10.82 10.21
N GLU A 125 -3.42 -10.62 11.42
CA GLU A 125 -4.85 -10.67 11.76
C GLU A 125 -5.62 -9.53 11.06
N PHE A 126 -5.04 -8.33 11.03
CA PHE A 126 -5.59 -7.19 10.31
C PHE A 126 -5.73 -7.48 8.81
N LEU A 127 -4.68 -7.98 8.15
CA LEU A 127 -4.74 -8.34 6.73
C LEU A 127 -5.76 -9.45 6.46
N GLN A 128 -5.85 -10.44 7.34
CA GLN A 128 -6.84 -11.51 7.23
C GLN A 128 -8.27 -10.96 7.32
N PHE A 129 -8.53 -10.08 8.27
CA PHE A 129 -9.83 -9.42 8.39
C PHE A 129 -10.14 -8.58 7.15
N MET A 130 -9.20 -7.75 6.70
CA MET A 130 -9.37 -6.89 5.52
C MET A 130 -9.62 -7.70 4.25
N SER A 131 -9.08 -8.90 4.16
CA SER A 131 -9.31 -9.84 3.05
C SER A 131 -10.77 -10.33 2.96
N THR A 132 -11.55 -10.20 4.02
CA THR A 132 -13.00 -10.48 4.00
C THR A 132 -13.82 -9.30 3.46
N VAL A 133 -13.25 -8.11 3.46
CA VAL A 133 -13.93 -6.86 3.06
C VAL A 133 -13.56 -6.43 1.65
N TYR A 134 -12.29 -6.55 1.28
CA TYR A 134 -11.75 -6.06 0.02
C TYR A 134 -11.33 -7.19 -0.93
N ASP A 135 -11.52 -6.97 -2.22
CA ASP A 135 -11.01 -7.85 -3.26
C ASP A 135 -9.52 -7.59 -3.53
N VAL A 136 -9.08 -6.35 -3.33
CA VAL A 136 -7.70 -5.92 -3.52
C VAL A 136 -7.27 -4.97 -2.40
N MET A 137 -6.12 -5.25 -1.81
CA MET A 137 -5.44 -4.38 -0.86
C MET A 137 -4.08 -3.98 -1.42
N ILE A 138 -3.82 -2.68 -1.50
CA ILE A 138 -2.55 -2.12 -1.94
C ILE A 138 -1.88 -1.46 -0.75
N LEU A 139 -0.70 -1.95 -0.40
CA LEU A 139 0.08 -1.47 0.72
C LEU A 139 1.14 -0.50 0.21
N THR A 140 1.11 0.78 0.64
CA THR A 140 2.22 1.68 0.38
C THR A 140 3.33 1.38 1.38
N ALA A 141 4.39 0.75 0.92
CA ALA A 141 5.41 0.18 1.77
C ALA A 141 6.66 1.09 1.88
N PRO A 142 7.44 0.96 2.97
CA PRO A 142 8.75 1.58 3.08
C PRO A 142 9.72 1.00 2.05
N LEU A 143 10.95 1.52 2.01
CA LEU A 143 11.99 0.98 1.14
C LEU A 143 12.29 -0.48 1.52
N ALA A 144 12.63 -1.29 0.51
CA ALA A 144 12.93 -2.71 0.71
C ALA A 144 14.12 -3.00 1.66
N ARG A 145 14.98 -1.99 1.90
CA ARG A 145 16.08 -2.07 2.86
C ARG A 145 15.69 -1.73 4.31
N ASP A 146 14.47 -1.24 4.54
CA ASP A 146 14.00 -0.89 5.88
C ASP A 146 13.60 -2.16 6.65
N ASP A 147 13.82 -2.18 7.95
CA ASP A 147 13.63 -3.38 8.79
C ASP A 147 12.20 -3.93 8.77
N GLU A 148 11.21 -3.06 8.58
CA GLU A 148 9.79 -3.41 8.50
C GLU A 148 9.43 -4.17 7.24
N TRP A 149 10.19 -3.99 6.17
CA TRP A 149 9.89 -4.54 4.86
C TRP A 149 9.66 -6.04 4.87
N LYS A 150 10.51 -6.78 5.56
CA LYS A 150 10.42 -8.26 5.64
C LYS A 150 9.09 -8.75 6.21
N TYR A 151 8.49 -7.99 7.13
CA TYR A 151 7.19 -8.34 7.71
C TYR A 151 6.05 -8.00 6.75
N ILE A 152 6.13 -6.84 6.08
CA ILE A 152 5.13 -6.39 5.12
C ILE A 152 5.11 -7.32 3.91
N ALA A 153 6.28 -7.62 3.34
CA ALA A 153 6.43 -8.46 2.15
C ALA A 153 5.89 -9.88 2.33
N ARG A 154 6.04 -10.46 3.53
CA ARG A 154 5.54 -11.83 3.82
C ARG A 154 4.03 -11.98 3.66
N GLY A 155 3.27 -10.91 3.85
CA GLY A 155 1.81 -10.92 3.70
C GLY A 155 1.33 -10.65 2.29
N CYS A 156 2.22 -10.41 1.32
CA CYS A 156 1.88 -9.95 -0.02
C CYS A 156 1.91 -11.08 -1.05
N ASP A 157 0.98 -10.99 -2.02
CA ASP A 157 0.92 -11.88 -3.19
C ASP A 157 1.77 -11.33 -4.35
N ALA A 158 1.97 -10.00 -4.40
CA ALA A 158 2.80 -9.33 -5.41
C ALA A 158 3.51 -8.12 -4.80
N ILE A 159 4.65 -7.78 -5.39
CA ILE A 159 5.46 -6.62 -5.01
C ILE A 159 5.74 -5.80 -6.28
N ILE A 160 5.50 -4.50 -6.19
CA ILE A 160 5.80 -3.54 -7.25
C ILE A 160 6.82 -2.55 -6.73
N ILE A 161 7.92 -2.38 -7.47
CA ILE A 161 8.94 -1.39 -7.18
C ILE A 161 8.77 -0.22 -8.16
N ALA A 162 8.36 0.93 -7.63
CA ALA A 162 8.16 2.14 -8.40
C ALA A 162 9.48 2.92 -8.53
N SER A 163 9.76 3.41 -9.74
CA SER A 163 10.92 4.26 -10.04
C SER A 163 10.51 5.47 -10.87
N ALA A 164 11.14 6.62 -10.57
CA ALA A 164 10.91 7.88 -11.29
C ALA A 164 11.53 7.91 -12.68
N ASP A 165 12.62 7.19 -12.90
CA ASP A 165 13.54 7.46 -14.01
C ASP A 165 13.20 6.70 -15.30
N GLY A 166 12.12 5.89 -15.31
CA GLY A 166 11.81 5.01 -16.45
C GLY A 166 12.92 4.01 -16.78
N ARG A 167 13.99 3.99 -15.98
CA ARG A 167 15.04 2.98 -16.06
C ARG A 167 14.55 1.72 -15.37
N GLU A 168 14.55 0.62 -16.09
CA GLU A 168 14.35 -0.69 -15.47
C GLU A 168 15.40 -0.85 -14.36
N THR A 169 14.93 -0.97 -13.11
CA THR A 169 15.79 -1.46 -12.04
C THR A 169 16.13 -2.89 -12.39
N ASP A 170 17.39 -3.23 -12.35
CA ASP A 170 17.85 -4.59 -12.62
C ASP A 170 16.99 -5.60 -11.86
N PRO A 171 16.29 -6.52 -12.53
CA PRO A 171 15.43 -7.49 -11.87
C PRO A 171 16.16 -8.38 -10.87
N ILE A 172 17.48 -8.45 -10.95
CA ILE A 172 18.33 -9.17 -10.00
C ILE A 172 18.29 -8.50 -8.62
N SER A 173 18.24 -7.15 -8.55
CA SER A 173 18.16 -6.45 -7.27
C SER A 173 16.83 -6.65 -6.55
N ALA A 174 15.75 -6.87 -7.28
CA ALA A 174 14.44 -7.19 -6.70
C ALA A 174 14.41 -8.64 -6.15
N ALA A 175 15.06 -9.59 -6.81
CA ALA A 175 15.15 -10.99 -6.37
C ALA A 175 16.06 -11.18 -5.15
N GLU A 176 17.10 -10.36 -4.97
CA GLU A 176 17.97 -10.38 -3.79
C GLU A 176 17.27 -9.82 -2.54
N ILE A 177 16.31 -8.94 -2.71
CA ILE A 177 15.51 -8.34 -1.63
C ILE A 177 14.52 -9.34 -1.01
N LEU A 178 14.19 -10.42 -1.74
CA LEU A 178 13.21 -11.42 -1.32
C LEU A 178 13.82 -12.64 -0.62
N LYS A 179 15.16 -12.70 -0.47
CA LYS A 179 15.89 -13.72 0.29
C LYS A 179 16.12 -13.26 1.73
#